data_dcf43de09c05e62ffb38ebdb94adcf72
#
_entry.id   dcf43de09c05e62ffb38ebdb94adcf72
#
_cell.length_a   1.000
_cell.length_b   1.000
_cell.length_c   1.000
_cell.angle_alpha   90.00
_cell.angle_beta   90.00
_cell.angle_gamma   90.00
#
_symmetry.space_group_name_H-M   'P 1'
#
loop_
_entity.id
_entity.type
_entity.pdbx_description
1 polymer ?
#
loop_
_entity_poly.entity_id
_entity_poly.type
_entity_poly.pdbx_seq_one_letter_code
_entity_poly.pdbx_strand_id
1 'polypeptide(L)'
;MKLNKFISKYQTSSKKKAEQYINQGKVKVNTSIITDIFYEVSKGDKVLLNNKLVNIKMFGYILYNKPKDVELNQLPNHVINFLNNFYSNNEYKSLSIRKGISGLVLFYDDNNFNFEKRKKLISVLFDIQFDSELSKDQKNDLSKFINTLDESSEVNFIKNNNAAIRIMINNEGLLFKELNNYDCDSIDRVLISNLDKFEVPRGKFRELNKIEILNFKSLSTSPIKTSG
;
A
#
# COMPACT_ATOMS: atom_id res chain seq x y z
N MET A 1 5.13 -26.04 -6.17
CA MET A 1 3.87 -25.25 -6.32
C MET A 1 3.23 -25.62 -7.62
N LYS A 2 1.86 -25.84 -7.65
CA LYS A 2 1.17 -26.24 -8.90
C LYS A 2 1.32 -25.20 -10.01
N LEU A 3 1.53 -25.64 -11.26
CA LEU A 3 1.85 -24.80 -12.41
C LEU A 3 0.77 -23.74 -12.70
N ASN A 4 -0.52 -24.08 -12.60
CA ASN A 4 -1.60 -23.10 -12.77
C ASN A 4 -1.55 -21.98 -11.71
N LYS A 5 -1.21 -22.31 -10.47
CA LYS A 5 -0.99 -21.31 -9.40
C LYS A 5 0.26 -20.47 -9.67
N PHE A 6 1.32 -21.09 -10.19
CA PHE A 6 2.57 -20.41 -10.55
C PHE A 6 2.31 -19.35 -11.64
N ILE A 7 1.72 -19.76 -12.77
CA ILE A 7 1.43 -18.85 -13.89
C ILE A 7 0.44 -17.76 -13.48
N SER A 8 -0.62 -18.10 -12.73
CA SER A 8 -1.58 -17.09 -12.26
C SER A 8 -0.96 -16.09 -11.30
N LYS A 9 -0.01 -16.52 -10.48
CA LYS A 9 0.65 -15.67 -9.49
C LYS A 9 1.65 -14.70 -10.13
N TYR A 10 2.40 -15.15 -11.13
CA TYR A 10 3.56 -14.41 -11.64
C TYR A 10 3.36 -13.81 -13.03
N GLN A 11 2.29 -14.17 -13.76
CA GLN A 11 2.13 -13.75 -15.16
C GLN A 11 0.73 -13.27 -15.55
N THR A 12 -0.37 -13.88 -15.06
CA THR A 12 -1.71 -13.62 -15.63
C THR A 12 -2.73 -13.06 -14.67
N SER A 13 -2.49 -13.02 -13.38
CA SER A 13 -3.45 -12.65 -12.31
C SER A 13 -4.79 -13.41 -12.31
N SER A 14 -5.02 -14.34 -13.28
CA SER A 14 -6.23 -15.14 -13.41
C SER A 14 -5.90 -16.62 -13.54
N LYS A 15 -6.42 -17.43 -12.60
CA LYS A 15 -6.23 -18.88 -12.60
C LYS A 15 -6.83 -19.52 -13.87
N LYS A 16 -8.03 -19.09 -14.29
CA LYS A 16 -8.70 -19.57 -15.51
C LYS A 16 -7.86 -19.30 -16.77
N LYS A 17 -7.25 -18.10 -16.86
CA LYS A 17 -6.38 -17.74 -17.97
C LYS A 17 -5.07 -18.53 -17.96
N ALA A 18 -4.51 -18.78 -16.78
CA ALA A 18 -3.33 -19.64 -16.62
C ALA A 18 -3.60 -21.08 -17.10
N GLU A 19 -4.73 -21.67 -16.70
CA GLU A 19 -5.16 -23.00 -17.12
C GLU A 19 -5.37 -23.08 -18.64
N GLN A 20 -5.94 -22.05 -19.25
CA GLN A 20 -6.08 -21.97 -20.72
C GLN A 20 -4.72 -22.02 -21.43
N TYR A 21 -3.73 -21.26 -20.97
CA TYR A 21 -2.39 -21.25 -21.54
C TYR A 21 -1.69 -22.61 -21.40
N ILE A 22 -1.85 -23.27 -20.25
CA ILE A 22 -1.27 -24.61 -20.02
C ILE A 22 -1.91 -25.63 -20.96
N ASN A 23 -3.24 -25.69 -21.02
CA ASN A 23 -3.97 -26.61 -21.90
C ASN A 23 -3.68 -26.39 -23.39
N GLN A 24 -3.37 -25.15 -23.80
CA GLN A 24 -2.97 -24.80 -25.15
C GLN A 24 -1.51 -25.12 -25.48
N GLY A 25 -0.74 -25.74 -24.56
CA GLY A 25 0.68 -26.04 -24.76
C GLY A 25 1.58 -24.82 -24.85
N LYS A 26 1.14 -23.65 -24.37
CA LYS A 26 1.91 -22.40 -24.41
C LYS A 26 2.91 -22.27 -23.26
N VAL A 27 2.92 -23.24 -22.33
CA VAL A 27 3.79 -23.25 -21.15
C VAL A 27 4.84 -24.33 -21.28
N LYS A 28 6.10 -23.95 -21.05
CA LYS A 28 7.22 -24.89 -20.93
C LYS A 28 7.79 -24.82 -19.51
N VAL A 29 8.18 -25.96 -18.99
CA VAL A 29 9.01 -26.05 -17.79
C VAL A 29 10.35 -26.64 -18.20
N ASN A 30 11.41 -25.89 -17.99
CA ASN A 30 12.74 -26.15 -18.55
C ASN A 30 12.67 -26.23 -20.10
N THR A 31 12.79 -27.40 -20.67
CA THR A 31 12.72 -27.64 -22.14
C THR A 31 11.41 -28.28 -22.59
N SER A 32 10.57 -28.78 -21.66
CA SER A 32 9.39 -29.61 -21.96
C SER A 32 8.10 -28.77 -21.95
N ILE A 33 7.24 -28.96 -22.92
CA ILE A 33 5.87 -28.41 -22.94
C ILE A 33 5.06 -29.18 -21.88
N ILE A 34 4.41 -28.45 -20.98
CA ILE A 34 3.56 -29.02 -19.95
C ILE A 34 2.11 -28.61 -20.20
N THR A 35 1.22 -29.59 -20.31
CA THR A 35 -0.24 -29.40 -20.45
C THR A 35 -1.00 -29.80 -19.20
N ASP A 36 -0.35 -30.40 -18.21
CA ASP A 36 -0.93 -30.71 -16.92
C ASP A 36 -0.98 -29.45 -16.03
N ILE A 37 -2.18 -28.97 -15.73
CA ILE A 37 -2.42 -27.79 -14.87
C ILE A 37 -1.96 -28.00 -13.42
N PHE A 38 -1.85 -29.26 -12.98
CA PHE A 38 -1.42 -29.65 -11.63
C PHE A 38 0.05 -30.00 -11.54
N TYR A 39 0.81 -29.93 -12.64
CA TYR A 39 2.25 -30.15 -12.63
C TYR A 39 2.91 -29.35 -11.51
N GLU A 40 3.81 -29.98 -10.77
CA GLU A 40 4.50 -29.31 -9.65
C GLU A 40 5.81 -28.65 -10.09
N VAL A 41 5.83 -27.34 -10.09
CA VAL A 41 7.03 -26.54 -10.32
C VAL A 41 7.93 -26.61 -9.09
N SER A 42 9.15 -27.08 -9.29
CA SER A 42 10.21 -27.21 -8.29
C SER A 42 11.06 -25.95 -8.17
N LYS A 43 11.83 -25.83 -7.09
CA LYS A 43 12.80 -24.75 -6.93
C LYS A 43 13.94 -24.92 -7.96
N GLY A 44 14.12 -23.89 -8.78
CA GLY A 44 15.14 -23.91 -9.85
C GLY A 44 14.58 -24.16 -11.26
N ASP A 45 13.34 -24.62 -11.39
CA ASP A 45 12.70 -24.77 -12.69
C ASP A 45 12.54 -23.43 -13.42
N LYS A 46 12.87 -23.43 -14.71
CA LYS A 46 12.64 -22.31 -15.63
C LYS A 46 11.29 -22.48 -16.29
N VAL A 47 10.31 -21.68 -15.89
CA VAL A 47 8.97 -21.70 -16.49
C VAL A 47 8.89 -20.62 -17.58
N LEU A 48 8.49 -21.02 -18.80
CA LEU A 48 8.30 -20.12 -19.93
C LEU A 48 6.81 -20.09 -20.32
N LEU A 49 6.28 -18.90 -20.59
CA LEU A 49 4.97 -18.70 -21.21
C LEU A 49 5.18 -18.03 -22.56
N ASN A 50 4.68 -18.64 -23.65
CA ASN A 50 4.89 -18.18 -25.03
C ASN A 50 6.40 -17.96 -25.34
N ASN A 51 7.25 -18.89 -24.90
CA ASN A 51 8.73 -18.85 -25.00
C ASN A 51 9.41 -17.69 -24.27
N LYS A 52 8.69 -16.90 -23.46
CA LYS A 52 9.28 -15.87 -22.57
C LYS A 52 9.37 -16.43 -21.16
N LEU A 53 10.51 -16.21 -20.50
CA LEU A 53 10.72 -16.63 -19.12
C LEU A 53 9.67 -15.94 -18.22
N VAL A 54 8.94 -16.75 -17.46
CA VAL A 54 8.08 -16.25 -16.39
C VAL A 54 8.98 -15.82 -15.24
N ASN A 55 9.21 -14.53 -15.15
CA ASN A 55 9.96 -13.98 -14.04
C ASN A 55 9.18 -14.21 -12.74
N ILE A 56 9.82 -14.82 -11.75
CA ILE A 56 9.35 -14.86 -10.36
C ILE A 56 9.55 -13.44 -9.80
N LYS A 57 8.85 -12.47 -10.39
CA LYS A 57 8.82 -11.14 -9.83
C LYS A 57 8.03 -11.25 -8.53
N MET A 58 8.69 -11.14 -7.39
CA MET A 58 7.98 -10.78 -6.18
C MET A 58 7.39 -9.40 -6.45
N PHE A 59 6.07 -9.25 -6.28
CA PHE A 59 5.43 -7.95 -6.40
C PHE A 59 6.21 -6.95 -5.57
N GLY A 60 6.60 -5.85 -6.19
CA GLY A 60 7.36 -4.81 -5.55
C GLY A 60 6.45 -3.87 -4.75
N TYR A 61 6.92 -3.48 -3.60
CA TYR A 61 6.31 -2.48 -2.75
C TYR A 61 7.34 -1.44 -2.40
N ILE A 62 7.10 -0.19 -2.80
CA ILE A 62 7.99 0.94 -2.55
C ILE A 62 7.30 1.91 -1.60
N LEU A 63 7.93 2.16 -0.46
CA LEU A 63 7.51 3.16 0.49
C LEU A 63 8.23 4.48 0.17
N TYR A 64 7.47 5.55 -0.05
CA TYR A 64 7.96 6.88 -0.35
C TYR A 64 7.49 7.87 0.70
N ASN A 65 8.38 8.70 1.23
CA ASN A 65 8.03 9.77 2.15
C ASN A 65 7.90 11.09 1.38
N LYS A 66 6.67 11.38 0.94
CA LYS A 66 6.33 12.50 0.06
C LYS A 66 6.45 13.86 0.77
N PRO A 67 7.18 14.85 0.22
CA PRO A 67 7.11 16.23 0.69
C PRO A 67 5.71 16.85 0.52
N LYS A 68 5.40 17.90 1.31
CA LYS A 68 4.09 18.59 1.32
C LYS A 68 3.71 19.11 -0.08
N ASP A 69 4.67 19.74 -0.78
CA ASP A 69 4.44 20.44 -2.05
C ASP A 69 4.52 19.54 -3.29
N VAL A 70 4.83 18.26 -3.12
CA VAL A 70 4.95 17.31 -4.23
C VAL A 70 3.58 16.69 -4.51
N GLU A 71 3.13 16.79 -5.77
CA GLU A 71 1.96 16.05 -6.26
C GLU A 71 2.39 14.72 -6.88
N LEU A 72 1.55 13.68 -6.77
CA LEU A 72 1.89 12.36 -7.30
C LEU A 72 1.89 12.29 -8.83
N ASN A 73 1.19 13.21 -9.50
CA ASN A 73 1.24 13.39 -10.94
C ASN A 73 2.48 14.20 -11.41
N GLN A 74 3.23 14.81 -10.48
CA GLN A 74 4.42 15.62 -10.71
C GLN A 74 5.56 15.20 -9.76
N LEU A 75 5.80 13.89 -9.66
CA LEU A 75 6.89 13.37 -8.84
C LEU A 75 8.25 13.87 -9.36
N PRO A 76 9.24 14.09 -8.48
CA PRO A 76 10.60 14.41 -8.88
C PRO A 76 11.18 13.34 -9.83
N ASN A 77 11.96 13.77 -10.83
CA ASN A 77 12.52 12.88 -11.86
C ASN A 77 13.26 11.67 -11.28
N HIS A 78 13.98 11.82 -10.18
CA HIS A 78 14.68 10.69 -9.55
C HIS A 78 13.73 9.62 -9.01
N VAL A 79 12.54 10.01 -8.53
CA VAL A 79 11.49 9.09 -8.07
C VAL A 79 10.84 8.42 -9.28
N ILE A 80 10.46 9.18 -10.29
CA ILE A 80 9.88 8.65 -11.55
C ILE A 80 10.82 7.62 -12.18
N ASN A 81 12.09 7.98 -12.36
CA ASN A 81 13.09 7.10 -12.96
C ASN A 81 13.26 5.80 -12.15
N PHE A 82 13.26 5.90 -10.82
CA PHE A 82 13.32 4.72 -9.98
C PHE A 82 12.07 3.83 -10.15
N LEU A 83 10.87 4.39 -10.08
CA LEU A 83 9.61 3.64 -10.23
C LEU A 83 9.53 2.97 -11.61
N ASN A 84 9.91 3.68 -12.68
CA ASN A 84 9.92 3.14 -14.03
C ASN A 84 10.93 2.01 -14.24
N ASN A 85 12.07 2.06 -13.57
CA ASN A 85 13.06 1.00 -13.59
C ASN A 85 12.64 -0.20 -12.72
N PHE A 86 11.95 0.08 -11.60
CA PHE A 86 11.52 -0.93 -10.65
C PHE A 86 10.29 -1.71 -11.13
N TYR A 87 9.29 -0.99 -11.66
CA TYR A 87 8.05 -1.59 -12.17
C TYR A 87 8.11 -1.79 -13.69
N SER A 88 7.93 -3.03 -14.14
CA SER A 88 7.86 -3.33 -15.57
C SER A 88 6.61 -2.68 -16.18
N ASN A 89 6.77 -2.04 -17.34
CA ASN A 89 5.70 -1.36 -18.10
C ASN A 89 5.07 -0.16 -17.40
N ASN A 90 5.70 0.40 -16.39
CA ASN A 90 5.17 1.53 -15.59
C ASN A 90 3.79 1.26 -14.99
N GLU A 91 3.42 -0.02 -14.82
CA GLU A 91 2.15 -0.43 -14.22
C GLU A 91 2.31 -0.60 -12.72
N TYR A 92 1.96 0.43 -11.97
CA TYR A 92 1.89 0.38 -10.51
C TYR A 92 0.67 1.15 -10.01
N LYS A 93 0.24 0.81 -8.81
CA LYS A 93 -0.82 1.48 -8.05
C LYS A 93 -0.23 2.17 -6.85
N SER A 94 -0.96 3.08 -6.22
CA SER A 94 -0.50 3.75 -5.01
C SER A 94 -1.59 3.92 -3.95
N LEU A 95 -1.19 3.81 -2.68
CA LEU A 95 -1.94 4.36 -1.56
C LEU A 95 -1.52 5.83 -1.42
N SER A 96 -2.14 6.66 -2.25
CA SER A 96 -1.78 8.07 -2.39
C SER A 96 -2.24 8.92 -1.21
N ILE A 97 -1.70 10.12 -1.11
CA ILE A 97 -2.23 11.23 -0.32
C ILE A 97 -2.37 12.46 -1.21
N ARG A 98 -3.32 13.32 -0.88
CA ARG A 98 -3.61 14.50 -1.67
C ARG A 98 -2.50 15.57 -1.56
N LYS A 99 -2.58 16.58 -2.43
CA LYS A 99 -1.74 17.78 -2.38
C LYS A 99 -1.86 18.49 -1.02
N GLY A 100 -0.80 19.13 -0.58
CA GLY A 100 -0.75 19.85 0.68
C GLY A 100 -0.51 18.97 1.92
N ILE A 101 -0.60 17.65 1.79
CA ILE A 101 -0.31 16.68 2.86
C ILE A 101 1.00 15.98 2.55
N SER A 102 1.86 15.89 3.55
CA SER A 102 3.12 15.15 3.47
C SER A 102 3.01 13.72 4.01
N GLY A 103 4.07 12.94 3.86
CA GLY A 103 4.20 11.64 4.49
C GLY A 103 4.16 10.45 3.57
N LEU A 104 3.86 9.30 4.14
CA LEU A 104 4.04 8.02 3.49
C LEU A 104 3.05 7.78 2.35
N VAL A 105 3.60 7.35 1.21
CA VAL A 105 2.89 6.82 0.05
C VAL A 105 3.43 5.43 -0.23
N LEU A 106 2.55 4.46 -0.47
CA LEU A 106 2.93 3.11 -0.84
C LEU A 106 2.63 2.87 -2.31
N PHE A 107 3.65 2.63 -3.13
CA PHE A 107 3.51 2.15 -4.51
C PHE A 107 3.60 0.64 -4.55
N TYR A 108 2.82 -0.03 -5.41
CA TYR A 108 2.82 -1.48 -5.54
C TYR A 108 2.32 -1.94 -6.91
N ASP A 109 2.82 -3.09 -7.40
CA ASP A 109 2.39 -3.74 -8.63
C ASP A 109 1.65 -5.08 -8.38
N ASP A 110 1.23 -5.33 -7.14
CA ASP A 110 0.54 -6.56 -6.76
C ASP A 110 -0.93 -6.57 -7.19
N ASN A 111 -1.20 -7.19 -8.33
CA ASN A 111 -2.57 -7.34 -8.83
C ASN A 111 -3.48 -8.22 -7.95
N ASN A 112 -2.90 -9.01 -7.03
CA ASN A 112 -3.67 -9.78 -6.06
C ASN A 112 -4.04 -8.95 -4.82
N PHE A 113 -3.43 -7.78 -4.65
CA PHE A 113 -3.77 -6.84 -3.59
C PHE A 113 -4.89 -5.92 -4.05
N ASN A 114 -6.12 -6.24 -3.69
CA ASN A 114 -7.28 -5.40 -4.00
C ASN A 114 -7.48 -4.36 -2.89
N PHE A 115 -6.96 -3.15 -3.12
CA PHE A 115 -7.06 -2.04 -2.18
C PHE A 115 -8.51 -1.69 -1.83
N GLU A 116 -9.40 -1.60 -2.82
CA GLU A 116 -10.80 -1.21 -2.62
C GLU A 116 -11.53 -2.11 -1.63
N LYS A 117 -11.23 -3.42 -1.66
CA LYS A 117 -11.78 -4.38 -0.70
C LYS A 117 -11.16 -4.29 0.69
N ARG A 118 -9.99 -3.67 0.81
CA ARG A 118 -9.17 -3.67 2.03
C ARG A 118 -9.01 -2.31 2.69
N LYS A 119 -9.47 -1.24 2.06
CA LYS A 119 -9.34 0.13 2.59
C LYS A 119 -9.94 0.32 3.99
N LYS A 120 -10.93 -0.49 4.37
CA LYS A 120 -11.51 -0.52 5.73
C LYS A 120 -10.66 -1.28 6.76
N LEU A 121 -9.55 -1.89 6.34
CA LEU A 121 -8.65 -2.70 7.18
C LEU A 121 -7.23 -2.11 7.23
N ILE A 122 -6.97 -1.04 6.47
CA ILE A 122 -5.68 -0.36 6.44
C ILE A 122 -5.78 0.87 7.33
N SER A 123 -5.16 0.80 8.50
CA SER A 123 -5.06 1.95 9.40
C SER A 123 -3.98 2.91 8.94
N VAL A 124 -4.18 4.19 9.16
CA VAL A 124 -3.19 5.25 8.94
C VAL A 124 -3.12 6.14 10.15
N LEU A 125 -1.93 6.66 10.43
CA LEU A 125 -1.70 7.62 11.51
C LEU A 125 -1.23 8.92 10.89
N PHE A 126 -1.90 10.00 11.25
CA PHE A 126 -1.51 11.37 10.92
C PHE A 126 -0.95 12.09 12.14
N ASP A 127 0.17 12.76 11.94
CA ASP A 127 0.70 13.78 12.84
C ASP A 127 0.25 15.14 12.31
N ILE A 128 -0.53 15.88 13.11
CA ILE A 128 -1.16 17.14 12.73
C ILE A 128 -0.65 18.24 13.63
N GLN A 129 -0.04 19.24 13.04
CA GLN A 129 0.37 20.46 13.72
C GLN A 129 -0.64 21.57 13.42
N PHE A 130 -1.21 22.15 14.44
CA PHE A 130 -2.10 23.30 14.33
C PHE A 130 -1.31 24.60 14.48
N ASP A 131 -1.75 25.66 13.81
CA ASP A 131 -1.08 26.97 13.85
C ASP A 131 -1.12 27.59 15.25
N SER A 132 -2.19 27.31 16.01
CA SER A 132 -2.37 27.78 17.37
C SER A 132 -2.76 26.64 18.32
N GLU A 133 -2.74 26.91 19.63
CA GLU A 133 -3.26 25.97 20.62
C GLU A 133 -4.76 25.78 20.49
N LEU A 134 -5.20 24.53 20.46
CA LEU A 134 -6.63 24.21 20.45
C LEU A 134 -7.24 24.46 21.83
N SER A 135 -8.38 25.11 21.84
CA SER A 135 -9.20 25.25 23.03
C SER A 135 -9.72 23.88 23.50
N LYS A 136 -10.19 23.81 24.73
CA LYS A 136 -10.79 22.59 25.28
C LYS A 136 -12.01 22.14 24.47
N ASP A 137 -12.82 23.07 23.98
CA ASP A 137 -14.02 22.78 23.20
C ASP A 137 -13.62 22.22 21.81
N GLN A 138 -12.65 22.84 21.14
CA GLN A 138 -12.11 22.33 19.87
C GLN A 138 -11.55 20.91 19.99
N LYS A 139 -10.80 20.62 21.08
CA LYS A 139 -10.30 19.27 21.36
C LYS A 139 -11.45 18.26 21.55
N ASN A 140 -12.48 18.65 22.31
CA ASN A 140 -13.65 17.81 22.54
C ASN A 140 -14.42 17.53 21.25
N ASP A 141 -14.64 18.55 20.42
CA ASP A 141 -15.39 18.41 19.18
C ASP A 141 -14.62 17.54 18.16
N LEU A 142 -13.31 17.75 18.02
CA LEU A 142 -12.47 16.89 17.19
C LEU A 142 -12.48 15.44 17.69
N SER A 143 -12.40 15.23 19.01
CA SER A 143 -12.46 13.88 19.60
C SER A 143 -13.82 13.21 19.34
N LYS A 144 -14.92 13.92 19.53
CA LYS A 144 -16.25 13.40 19.21
C LYS A 144 -16.35 12.99 17.75
N PHE A 145 -15.92 13.87 16.83
CA PHE A 145 -15.93 13.59 15.40
C PHE A 145 -15.12 12.32 15.07
N ILE A 146 -13.87 12.22 15.54
CA ILE A 146 -13.00 11.06 15.28
C ILE A 146 -13.67 9.77 15.77
N ASN A 147 -14.28 9.76 16.94
CA ASN A 147 -14.99 8.60 17.49
C ASN A 147 -16.23 8.18 16.67
N THR A 148 -16.74 9.03 15.78
CA THR A 148 -17.84 8.66 14.87
C THR A 148 -17.38 7.94 13.61
N LEU A 149 -16.09 7.96 13.28
CA LEU A 149 -15.59 7.42 12.02
C LEU A 149 -15.60 5.89 12.00
N ASP A 150 -15.05 5.27 13.02
CA ASP A 150 -15.09 3.82 13.28
C ASP A 150 -14.55 3.52 14.70
N GLU A 151 -14.77 2.28 15.19
CA GLU A 151 -14.40 1.84 16.55
C GLU A 151 -12.88 1.89 16.82
N SER A 152 -12.05 1.89 15.78
CA SER A 152 -10.60 1.89 15.87
C SER A 152 -9.99 3.28 15.69
N SER A 153 -10.82 4.28 15.41
CA SER A 153 -10.37 5.66 15.23
C SER A 153 -10.07 6.29 16.59
N GLU A 154 -8.93 6.95 16.67
CA GLU A 154 -8.47 7.58 17.92
C GLU A 154 -7.75 8.90 17.66
N VAL A 155 -7.82 9.81 18.61
CA VAL A 155 -7.04 11.05 18.63
C VAL A 155 -6.28 11.18 19.94
N ASN A 156 -4.98 11.46 19.84
CA ASN A 156 -4.10 11.74 20.95
C ASN A 156 -3.52 13.16 20.82
N PHE A 157 -3.84 14.05 21.76
CA PHE A 157 -3.24 15.38 21.80
C PHE A 157 -1.87 15.29 22.51
N ILE A 158 -0.79 15.38 21.71
CA ILE A 158 0.59 15.26 22.20
C ILE A 158 1.01 16.56 22.89
N LYS A 159 0.59 17.70 22.31
CA LYS A 159 0.75 19.06 22.83
C LYS A 159 -0.54 19.83 22.65
N ASN A 160 -0.59 21.07 23.13
CA ASN A 160 -1.77 21.91 22.96
C ASN A 160 -2.11 22.21 21.50
N ASN A 161 -1.12 22.21 20.60
CA ASN A 161 -1.24 22.48 19.19
C ASN A 161 -0.78 21.31 18.30
N ASN A 162 -0.74 20.08 18.83
CA ASN A 162 -0.37 18.90 18.04
C ASN A 162 -1.22 17.69 18.43
N ALA A 163 -1.71 16.98 17.43
CA ALA A 163 -2.48 15.76 17.59
C ALA A 163 -2.00 14.63 16.68
N ALA A 164 -1.93 13.43 17.23
CA ALA A 164 -1.81 12.19 16.48
C ALA A 164 -3.19 11.58 16.27
N ILE A 165 -3.63 11.43 15.03
CA ILE A 165 -4.95 10.91 14.67
C ILE A 165 -4.80 9.61 13.88
N ARG A 166 -5.32 8.53 14.42
CA ARG A 166 -5.41 7.23 13.78
C ARG A 166 -6.82 7.01 13.23
N ILE A 167 -6.90 6.62 11.98
CA ILE A 167 -8.17 6.26 11.29
C ILE A 167 -7.94 5.13 10.30
N MET A 168 -9.01 4.53 9.81
CA MET A 168 -8.95 3.71 8.60
C MET A 168 -8.81 4.59 7.36
N ILE A 169 -8.02 4.13 6.37
CA ILE A 169 -7.67 4.93 5.17
C ILE A 169 -8.89 5.37 4.35
N ASN A 170 -10.01 4.63 4.41
CA ASN A 170 -11.27 5.04 3.76
C ASN A 170 -11.89 6.28 4.38
N ASN A 171 -11.52 6.65 5.60
CA ASN A 171 -12.03 7.81 6.32
C ASN A 171 -11.18 9.07 6.14
N GLU A 172 -10.06 8.99 5.39
CA GLU A 172 -9.18 10.16 5.15
C GLU A 172 -9.94 11.37 4.59
N GLY A 173 -10.87 11.13 3.67
CA GLY A 173 -11.68 12.20 3.08
C GLY A 173 -12.54 12.93 4.10
N LEU A 174 -13.11 12.21 5.06
CA LEU A 174 -13.93 12.77 6.16
C LEU A 174 -13.04 13.53 7.14
N LEU A 175 -11.89 12.96 7.53
CA LEU A 175 -10.92 13.63 8.38
C LEU A 175 -10.46 14.96 7.77
N PHE A 176 -10.08 14.98 6.52
CA PHE A 176 -9.58 16.20 5.88
C PHE A 176 -10.67 17.25 5.67
N LYS A 177 -11.93 16.84 5.52
CA LYS A 177 -13.06 17.76 5.51
C LYS A 177 -13.27 18.41 6.88
N GLU A 178 -13.17 17.63 7.95
CA GLU A 178 -13.27 18.14 9.31
C GLU A 178 -12.13 19.09 9.65
N LEU A 179 -10.88 18.73 9.28
CA LEU A 179 -9.70 19.55 9.53
C LEU A 179 -9.71 20.92 8.83
N ASN A 180 -10.58 21.13 7.82
CA ASN A 180 -10.77 22.45 7.24
C ASN A 180 -11.41 23.46 8.23
N ASN A 181 -11.99 22.98 9.34
CA ASN A 181 -12.51 23.83 10.41
C ASN A 181 -11.42 24.31 11.39
N TYR A 182 -10.17 23.84 11.19
CA TYR A 182 -9.01 24.14 12.02
C TYR A 182 -7.89 24.69 11.19
N ASP A 183 -7.14 25.67 11.72
CA ASP A 183 -5.95 26.20 11.07
C ASP A 183 -4.79 25.23 11.29
N CYS A 184 -4.45 24.45 10.25
CA CYS A 184 -3.40 23.43 10.28
C CYS A 184 -2.16 23.90 9.53
N ASP A 185 -1.04 24.04 10.23
CA ASP A 185 0.28 24.28 9.63
C ASP A 185 0.75 23.10 8.81
N SER A 186 0.67 21.89 9.37
CA SER A 186 1.08 20.68 8.67
C SER A 186 0.24 19.45 9.03
N ILE A 187 0.07 18.60 8.04
CA ILE A 187 -0.53 17.27 8.16
C ILE A 187 0.44 16.27 7.52
N ASP A 188 0.91 15.30 8.29
CA ASP A 188 1.90 14.31 7.88
C ASP A 188 1.42 12.88 8.13
N ARG A 189 1.27 12.07 7.07
CA ARG A 189 0.94 10.64 7.25
C ARG A 189 2.19 9.87 7.67
N VAL A 190 2.29 9.56 8.95
CA VAL A 190 3.50 9.00 9.57
C VAL A 190 3.52 7.48 9.63
N LEU A 191 2.33 6.83 9.45
CA LEU A 191 2.19 5.38 9.47
C LEU A 191 1.15 4.90 8.45
N ILE A 192 1.40 3.77 7.81
CA ILE A 192 0.43 2.99 7.02
C ILE A 192 0.46 1.56 7.57
N SER A 193 -0.57 1.14 8.31
CA SER A 193 -0.60 -0.12 9.06
C SER A 193 0.60 -0.25 10.00
N ASN A 194 1.60 -1.06 9.65
CA ASN A 194 2.84 -1.25 10.39
C ASN A 194 4.07 -0.62 9.72
N LEU A 195 3.88 0.15 8.65
CA LEU A 195 4.96 0.79 7.91
C LEU A 195 5.11 2.23 8.39
N ASP A 196 6.20 2.56 9.04
CA ASP A 196 6.50 3.89 9.56
C ASP A 196 7.47 4.69 8.69
N LYS A 197 7.64 5.97 9.02
CA LYS A 197 8.52 6.89 8.28
C LYS A 197 9.98 6.89 8.75
N PHE A 198 10.33 6.23 9.85
CA PHE A 198 11.64 6.40 10.51
C PHE A 198 12.81 6.01 9.61
N GLU A 199 12.66 4.98 8.79
CA GLU A 199 13.69 4.53 7.86
C GLU A 199 13.65 5.21 6.47
N VAL A 200 12.71 6.14 6.28
CA VAL A 200 12.51 6.81 4.98
C VAL A 200 12.55 8.32 5.17
N PRO A 201 13.70 8.97 5.04
CA PRO A 201 13.80 10.42 5.12
C PRO A 201 12.88 11.12 4.11
N ARG A 202 12.50 12.38 4.40
CA ARG A 202 11.63 13.18 3.51
C ARG A 202 12.20 13.27 2.09
N GLY A 203 11.35 12.99 1.09
CA GLY A 203 11.73 12.96 -0.33
C GLY A 203 12.49 11.70 -0.77
N LYS A 204 12.71 10.75 0.15
CA LYS A 204 13.36 9.47 -0.15
C LYS A 204 12.35 8.34 -0.20
N PHE A 205 12.79 7.21 -0.77
CA PHE A 205 12.00 6.00 -0.90
C PHE A 205 12.87 4.77 -0.60
N ARG A 206 12.23 3.68 -0.26
CA ARG A 206 12.84 2.36 -0.12
C ARG A 206 11.92 1.25 -0.57
N GLU A 207 12.49 0.13 -0.94
CA GLU A 207 11.75 -1.11 -1.16
C GLU A 207 11.37 -1.75 0.18
N LEU A 208 10.17 -2.34 0.25
CA LEU A 208 9.78 -3.17 1.38
C LEU A 208 10.41 -4.56 1.26
N ASN A 209 10.92 -5.07 2.36
CA ASN A 209 11.38 -6.44 2.42
C ASN A 209 10.20 -7.43 2.48
N LYS A 210 10.50 -8.71 2.28
CA LYS A 210 9.49 -9.78 2.23
C LYS A 210 8.65 -9.88 3.51
N ILE A 211 9.25 -9.66 4.67
CA ILE A 211 8.57 -9.75 5.97
C ILE A 211 7.59 -8.59 6.12
N GLU A 212 8.00 -7.38 5.76
CA GLU A 212 7.13 -6.19 5.79
C GLU A 212 5.93 -6.36 4.86
N ILE A 213 6.14 -6.87 3.63
CA ILE A 213 5.07 -7.15 2.68
C ILE A 213 4.08 -8.17 3.25
N LEU A 214 4.57 -9.25 3.86
CA LEU A 214 3.72 -10.28 4.46
C LEU A 214 2.91 -9.71 5.64
N ASN A 215 3.56 -8.95 6.51
CA ASN A 215 2.91 -8.32 7.66
C ASN A 215 1.86 -7.30 7.21
N PHE A 216 2.20 -6.41 6.28
CA PHE A 216 1.25 -5.45 5.71
C PHE A 216 0.02 -6.14 5.12
N LYS A 217 0.23 -7.20 4.34
CA LYS A 217 -0.87 -7.98 3.75
C LYS A 217 -1.72 -8.69 4.80
N SER A 218 -1.12 -9.25 5.84
CA SER A 218 -1.85 -9.95 6.90
C SER A 218 -2.73 -8.99 7.70
N LEU A 219 -2.19 -7.85 8.12
CA LEU A 219 -2.94 -6.81 8.85
C LEU A 219 -4.10 -6.25 8.03
N SER A 220 -3.91 -6.10 6.72
CA SER A 220 -4.97 -5.66 5.81
C SER A 220 -5.97 -6.76 5.42
N THR A 221 -5.95 -7.93 6.04
CA THR A 221 -6.88 -9.05 5.78
C THR A 221 -7.66 -9.52 6.99
N SER A 222 -7.17 -9.23 8.20
CA SER A 222 -7.82 -9.65 9.44
C SER A 222 -8.67 -8.51 10.00
N PRO A 223 -9.92 -8.78 10.44
CA PRO A 223 -10.63 -7.81 11.27
C PRO A 223 -9.79 -7.56 12.53
N ILE A 224 -9.72 -6.30 12.95
CA ILE A 224 -9.01 -5.91 14.18
C ILE A 224 -9.69 -6.66 15.33
N LYS A 225 -8.97 -7.59 15.95
CA LYS A 225 -9.41 -8.15 17.22
C LYS A 225 -9.26 -7.04 18.25
N THR A 226 -10.35 -6.42 18.64
CA THR A 226 -10.41 -5.62 19.85
C THR A 226 -10.06 -6.55 21.01
N SER A 227 -8.88 -6.38 21.57
CA SER A 227 -8.54 -6.93 22.88
C SER A 227 -9.44 -6.24 23.90
N GLY A 228 -10.45 -6.96 24.39
CA GLY A 228 -11.24 -6.57 25.56
C GLY A 228 -10.40 -6.49 26.81
#